data_8b644f8ccb3ae86a2640ad57cb1c7afa
#
_entry.id   8b644f8ccb3ae86a2640ad57cb1c7afa
#
_cell.length_a   1.000
_cell.length_b   1.000
_cell.length_c   1.000
_cell.angle_alpha   90.00
_cell.angle_beta   90.00
_cell.angle_gamma   90.00
#
_symmetry.space_group_name_H-M   'P 1'
#
loop_
_entity.id
_entity.type
_entity.pdbx_description
1 polymer ?
#
loop_
_entity_poly.entity_id
_entity_poly.type
_entity_poly.pdbx_seq_one_letter_code
_entity_poly.pdbx_strand_id
1 'polypeptide(L)'
;RFIRVTVRKMAEEEAAPDFEAVRCWRRVVKTAEPIVRRCTVVGGQVEYTRDGGRRVSTASIDFTYRHLPITALRLVLAGAPERVFRRNCRVFGRDSLTHMEKVRFETGEKAGERPVDTPWMQAGTGTIARDIEGRASLTLAVEAPYRYVKIEIENGDNPPLELAAVEGLYHAKYAVFQPA
;
A
#
# COMPACT_ATOMS: atom_id res chain seq x y z
N ARG A 1 -21.03 -10.44 -31.85
CA ARG A 1 -21.58 -11.34 -30.81
C ARG A 1 -23.09 -11.15 -30.81
N PHE A 2 -23.85 -12.24 -30.93
CA PHE A 2 -25.31 -12.21 -30.98
C PHE A 2 -25.83 -12.69 -29.62
N ILE A 3 -26.92 -12.06 -29.15
CA ILE A 3 -27.68 -12.49 -27.99
C ILE A 3 -28.99 -13.07 -28.52
N ARG A 4 -29.30 -14.31 -28.14
CA ARG A 4 -30.59 -14.93 -28.41
C ARG A 4 -31.40 -14.89 -27.11
N VAL A 5 -32.56 -14.27 -27.17
CA VAL A 5 -33.57 -14.33 -26.09
C VAL A 5 -34.64 -15.32 -26.56
N THR A 6 -34.87 -16.35 -25.75
CA THR A 6 -35.94 -17.32 -26.03
C THR A 6 -36.93 -17.25 -24.87
N VAL A 7 -38.17 -16.96 -25.21
CA VAL A 7 -39.26 -16.95 -24.25
C VAL A 7 -40.17 -18.14 -24.57
N ARG A 8 -40.53 -18.86 -23.56
CA ARG A 8 -41.46 -19.99 -23.68
C ARG A 8 -42.78 -19.60 -23.03
N LYS A 9 -43.86 -19.85 -23.75
CA LYS A 9 -45.21 -19.74 -23.24
C LYS A 9 -45.42 -20.78 -22.14
N MET A 10 -46.00 -20.38 -21.01
CA MET A 10 -46.48 -21.30 -19.99
C MET A 10 -47.79 -21.98 -20.42
N ALA A 11 -48.09 -23.11 -19.83
CA ALA A 11 -49.28 -23.92 -20.23
C ALA A 11 -50.60 -23.17 -20.03
N GLU A 12 -50.63 -22.19 -19.13
CA GLU A 12 -51.82 -21.43 -18.75
C GLU A 12 -51.97 -20.10 -19.53
N GLU A 13 -51.00 -19.74 -20.37
CA GLU A 13 -51.00 -18.48 -21.11
C GLU A 13 -51.67 -18.71 -22.49
N GLU A 14 -52.58 -17.81 -22.94
CA GLU A 14 -53.22 -17.89 -24.23
C GLU A 14 -52.27 -17.57 -25.40
N ALA A 15 -51.32 -16.67 -25.19
CA ALA A 15 -50.32 -16.28 -26.17
C ALA A 15 -48.94 -16.13 -25.56
N ALA A 16 -47.86 -16.27 -26.34
CA ALA A 16 -46.53 -15.91 -25.91
C ALA A 16 -46.45 -14.37 -25.73
N PRO A 17 -45.72 -13.86 -24.72
CA PRO A 17 -45.55 -12.43 -24.54
C PRO A 17 -44.88 -11.81 -25.75
N ASP A 18 -45.41 -10.67 -26.20
CA ASP A 18 -44.83 -9.87 -27.24
C ASP A 18 -43.85 -8.84 -26.69
N PHE A 19 -42.80 -8.55 -27.42
CA PHE A 19 -41.75 -7.62 -26.98
C PHE A 19 -41.67 -6.41 -27.90
N GLU A 20 -41.97 -5.25 -27.37
CA GLU A 20 -41.73 -3.99 -28.08
C GLU A 20 -40.25 -3.69 -28.29
N ALA A 21 -39.42 -4.03 -27.29
CA ALA A 21 -37.98 -3.79 -27.33
C ALA A 21 -37.20 -4.70 -26.37
N VAL A 22 -35.99 -5.04 -26.76
CA VAL A 22 -35.00 -5.69 -25.88
C VAL A 22 -33.86 -4.71 -25.61
N ARG A 23 -33.68 -4.32 -24.34
CA ARG A 23 -32.57 -3.45 -23.94
C ARG A 23 -31.49 -4.28 -23.29
N CYS A 24 -30.28 -4.20 -23.85
CA CYS A 24 -29.12 -4.87 -23.30
C CYS A 24 -28.26 -3.88 -22.51
N TRP A 25 -27.94 -4.22 -21.27
CA TRP A 25 -27.08 -3.42 -20.41
C TRP A 25 -25.75 -4.13 -20.24
N ARG A 26 -24.68 -3.42 -20.46
CA ARG A 26 -23.33 -3.88 -20.14
C ARG A 26 -22.79 -3.11 -18.95
N ARG A 27 -22.54 -3.80 -17.86
CA ARG A 27 -21.80 -3.21 -16.74
C ARG A 27 -20.32 -3.08 -17.15
N VAL A 28 -19.86 -1.86 -17.32
CA VAL A 28 -18.44 -1.56 -17.53
C VAL A 28 -17.87 -1.16 -16.18
N VAL A 29 -17.05 -2.04 -15.60
CA VAL A 29 -16.27 -1.68 -14.42
C VAL A 29 -15.01 -1.01 -14.93
N LYS A 30 -14.92 0.30 -14.74
CA LYS A 30 -13.65 1.03 -14.93
C LYS A 30 -12.91 0.99 -13.61
N THR A 31 -11.74 0.36 -13.60
CA THR A 31 -10.82 0.48 -12.46
C THR A 31 -10.31 1.92 -12.45
N ALA A 32 -10.58 2.63 -11.37
CA ALA A 32 -10.04 3.97 -11.20
C ALA A 32 -8.51 3.91 -11.10
N GLU A 33 -7.84 4.88 -11.69
CA GLU A 33 -6.40 5.00 -11.51
C GLU A 33 -6.09 5.29 -10.02
N PRO A 34 -5.01 4.72 -9.47
CA PRO A 34 -4.63 4.97 -8.11
C PRO A 34 -4.22 6.43 -7.90
N ILE A 35 -4.61 7.00 -6.78
CA ILE A 35 -4.10 8.31 -6.36
C ILE A 35 -2.66 8.11 -5.88
N VAL A 36 -1.76 8.93 -6.41
CA VAL A 36 -0.36 8.94 -6.03
C VAL A 36 -0.10 10.03 -5.00
N ARG A 37 0.34 9.64 -3.80
CA ARG A 37 0.85 10.56 -2.79
C ARG A 37 2.35 10.40 -2.67
N ARG A 38 3.06 11.41 -3.13
CA ARG A 38 4.52 11.44 -3.05
C ARG A 38 4.95 12.00 -1.68
N CYS A 39 5.80 11.25 -1.00
CA CYS A 39 6.50 11.71 0.19
C CYS A 39 8.00 11.65 -0.10
N THR A 40 8.66 12.79 0.02
CA THR A 40 10.11 12.84 -0.14
C THR A 40 10.76 12.23 1.10
N VAL A 41 11.71 11.33 0.89
CA VAL A 41 12.58 10.86 1.96
C VAL A 41 13.52 12.01 2.29
N VAL A 42 13.36 12.62 3.47
CA VAL A 42 14.23 13.74 3.88
C VAL A 42 15.62 13.18 4.16
N GLY A 43 16.64 13.83 3.66
CA GLY A 43 18.04 13.44 3.85
C GLY A 43 18.36 13.21 5.33
N GLY A 44 18.95 12.07 5.64
CA GLY A 44 19.18 11.61 7.02
C GLY A 44 18.13 10.62 7.55
N GLN A 45 17.04 10.40 6.83
CA GLN A 45 16.06 9.35 7.18
C GLN A 45 16.38 7.98 6.57
N VAL A 46 17.40 7.89 5.73
CA VAL A 46 17.93 6.62 5.25
C VAL A 46 19.07 6.20 6.17
N GLU A 47 18.76 5.39 7.14
CA GLU A 47 19.75 4.83 8.05
C GLU A 47 20.30 3.52 7.49
N TYR A 48 21.62 3.42 7.46
CA TYR A 48 22.31 2.20 7.08
C TYR A 48 22.66 1.43 8.35
N THR A 49 21.77 0.55 8.78
CA THR A 49 22.01 -0.31 9.94
C THR A 49 22.59 -1.67 9.52
N ARG A 50 23.53 -2.18 10.32
CA ARG A 50 23.95 -3.59 10.27
C ARG A 50 23.12 -4.37 11.29
N ASP A 51 22.17 -5.14 10.80
CA ASP A 51 21.42 -6.06 11.64
C ASP A 51 21.98 -7.49 11.45
N GLY A 52 22.56 -8.05 12.51
CA GLY A 52 23.06 -9.43 12.52
C GLY A 52 24.06 -9.79 11.39
N GLY A 53 24.87 -8.83 10.94
CA GLY A 53 25.79 -9.02 9.81
C GLY A 53 25.19 -8.72 8.44
N ARG A 54 23.88 -8.49 8.34
CA ARG A 54 23.21 -8.06 7.10
C ARG A 54 23.31 -6.54 6.94
N ARG A 55 23.65 -6.09 5.74
CA ARG A 55 23.62 -4.69 5.40
C ARG A 55 22.20 -4.32 4.99
N VAL A 56 21.52 -3.54 5.79
CA VAL A 56 20.14 -3.10 5.55
C VAL A 56 20.11 -1.58 5.44
N SER A 57 19.41 -1.06 4.44
CA SER A 57 19.05 0.36 4.36
C SER A 57 17.64 0.53 4.88
N THR A 58 17.44 1.50 5.75
CA THR A 58 16.13 1.82 6.32
C THR A 58 15.69 3.20 5.86
N ALA A 59 14.49 3.30 5.30
CA ALA A 59 13.85 4.56 4.95
C ALA A 59 12.57 4.71 5.77
N SER A 60 12.46 5.84 6.49
CA SER A 60 11.28 6.18 7.29
C SER A 60 10.50 7.31 6.62
N ILE A 61 9.18 7.16 6.52
CA ILE A 61 8.28 8.08 5.81
C ILE A 61 7.14 8.46 6.74
N ASP A 62 6.80 9.75 6.82
CA ASP A 62 5.57 10.27 7.43
C ASP A 62 4.61 10.69 6.32
N PHE A 63 3.51 9.97 6.16
CA PHE A 63 2.45 10.32 5.22
C PHE A 63 1.53 11.44 5.72
N THR A 64 1.80 12.00 6.89
CA THR A 64 1.05 13.11 7.53
C THR A 64 -0.34 12.70 8.03
N TYR A 65 -1.07 11.89 7.28
CA TYR A 65 -2.43 11.46 7.63
C TYR A 65 -2.45 10.00 8.06
N ARG A 66 -3.28 9.72 9.06
CA ARG A 66 -3.59 8.36 9.49
C ARG A 66 -4.61 7.71 8.57
N HIS A 67 -4.62 6.40 8.53
CA HIS A 67 -5.63 5.59 7.83
C HIS A 67 -5.75 5.85 6.32
N LEU A 68 -4.68 6.36 5.68
CA LEU A 68 -4.60 6.35 4.23
C LEU A 68 -4.59 4.89 3.75
N PRO A 69 -5.51 4.46 2.89
CA PRO A 69 -5.60 3.07 2.46
C PRO A 69 -4.53 2.75 1.40
N ILE A 70 -3.26 2.90 1.77
CA ILE A 70 -2.13 2.66 0.87
C ILE A 70 -2.07 1.19 0.53
N THR A 71 -2.13 0.87 -0.76
CA THR A 71 -2.09 -0.49 -1.29
C THR A 71 -0.77 -0.83 -1.98
N ALA A 72 0.02 0.18 -2.31
CA ALA A 72 1.35 -0.02 -2.86
C ALA A 72 2.28 1.15 -2.53
N LEU A 73 3.57 0.86 -2.45
CA LEU A 73 4.64 1.85 -2.33
C LEU A 73 5.53 1.77 -3.57
N ARG A 74 5.72 2.90 -4.24
CA ARG A 74 6.66 3.02 -5.35
C ARG A 74 7.91 3.75 -4.88
N LEU A 75 9.06 3.11 -5.06
CA LEU A 75 10.34 3.70 -4.71
C LEU A 75 10.87 4.49 -5.92
N VAL A 76 11.30 5.72 -5.67
CA VAL A 76 11.97 6.57 -6.66
C VAL A 76 13.44 6.62 -6.30
N LEU A 77 14.29 6.12 -7.18
CA LEU A 77 15.74 6.10 -6.96
C LEU A 77 16.35 7.45 -7.34
N ALA A 78 17.37 7.87 -6.60
CA ALA A 78 18.22 9.01 -6.97
C ALA A 78 19.31 8.53 -7.95
N GLY A 79 19.71 9.45 -8.86
CA GLY A 79 20.78 9.20 -9.82
C GLY A 79 20.39 8.34 -11.02
N ALA A 80 21.34 8.17 -11.93
CA ALA A 80 21.18 7.33 -13.12
C ALA A 80 21.36 5.85 -12.72
N PRO A 81 20.32 5.08 -12.81
CA PRO A 81 20.38 3.71 -12.34
C PRO A 81 20.76 2.78 -13.47
N GLU A 82 22.00 2.80 -13.85
CA GLU A 82 22.57 1.89 -14.88
C GLU A 82 22.85 0.48 -14.34
N ARG A 83 22.67 0.26 -13.03
CA ARG A 83 23.01 -1.01 -12.41
C ARG A 83 21.83 -1.96 -12.35
N VAL A 84 22.06 -3.17 -12.81
CA VAL A 84 21.18 -4.33 -12.54
C VAL A 84 21.19 -4.60 -11.05
N PHE A 85 20.03 -4.75 -10.45
CA PHE A 85 19.92 -5.12 -9.03
C PHE A 85 18.65 -5.90 -8.74
N ARG A 86 18.70 -6.66 -7.66
CA ARG A 86 17.55 -7.28 -7.02
C ARG A 86 17.72 -7.17 -5.52
N ARG A 87 16.70 -6.64 -4.81
CA ARG A 87 16.72 -6.44 -3.35
C ARG A 87 15.41 -6.88 -2.75
N ASN A 88 15.49 -7.62 -1.66
CA ASN A 88 14.32 -7.91 -0.84
C ASN A 88 14.01 -6.70 0.04
N CYS A 89 12.73 -6.46 0.25
CA CYS A 89 12.24 -5.36 1.06
C CYS A 89 11.23 -5.87 2.07
N ARG A 90 11.27 -5.29 3.27
CA ARG A 90 10.25 -5.44 4.30
C ARG A 90 9.64 -4.08 4.58
N VAL A 91 8.34 -4.03 4.73
CA VAL A 91 7.60 -2.79 5.02
C VAL A 91 6.92 -2.94 6.36
N PHE A 92 7.04 -1.91 7.18
CA PHE A 92 6.43 -1.82 8.49
C PHE A 92 5.64 -0.52 8.60
N GLY A 93 4.61 -0.52 9.46
CA GLY A 93 3.82 0.66 9.71
C GLY A 93 3.46 0.85 11.17
N ARG A 94 3.17 2.11 11.56
CA ARG A 94 2.60 2.49 12.85
C ARG A 94 1.85 3.82 12.73
N ASP A 95 0.84 4.05 13.59
CA ASP A 95 0.04 5.27 13.53
C ASP A 95 0.52 6.39 14.45
N SER A 96 1.35 6.06 15.42
CA SER A 96 1.95 7.01 16.36
C SER A 96 3.40 6.63 16.64
N LEU A 97 4.20 7.60 17.04
CA LEU A 97 5.57 7.33 17.47
C LEU A 97 5.58 6.69 18.87
N THR A 98 4.72 7.19 19.76
CA THR A 98 4.58 6.72 21.13
C THR A 98 3.12 6.46 21.46
N HIS A 99 2.86 5.60 22.43
CA HIS A 99 1.56 5.41 23.07
C HIS A 99 1.72 5.40 24.59
N MET A 100 0.65 5.67 25.32
CA MET A 100 0.67 5.65 26.79
C MET A 100 0.41 4.22 27.27
N GLU A 101 1.34 3.67 28.04
CA GLU A 101 1.22 2.37 28.69
C GLU A 101 0.93 2.53 30.19
N LYS A 102 -0.07 1.80 30.67
CA LYS A 102 -0.36 1.77 32.11
C LYS A 102 0.64 0.87 32.82
N VAL A 103 1.41 1.46 33.72
CA VAL A 103 2.39 0.75 34.52
C VAL A 103 1.87 0.60 35.95
N ARG A 104 1.83 -0.65 36.46
CA ARG A 104 1.65 -0.91 37.89
C ARG A 104 3.02 -0.88 38.56
N PHE A 105 3.19 0.01 39.51
CA PHE A 105 4.38 -0.01 40.35
C PHE A 105 4.20 -1.09 41.42
N GLU A 106 5.22 -1.92 41.62
CA GLU A 106 5.20 -3.03 42.59
C GLU A 106 5.13 -2.55 44.06
N THR A 107 5.37 -1.27 44.29
CA THR A 107 5.46 -0.64 45.62
C THR A 107 4.17 -0.06 46.17
N GLY A 108 2.99 -0.44 45.60
CA GLY A 108 1.69 0.02 46.15
C GLY A 108 1.30 1.45 45.76
N GLU A 109 2.09 2.15 44.97
CA GLU A 109 1.77 3.46 44.43
C GLU A 109 0.74 3.36 43.29
N LYS A 110 -0.02 4.45 43.11
CA LYS A 110 -1.08 4.52 42.10
C LYS A 110 -0.55 4.17 40.69
N ALA A 111 -1.30 3.37 39.96
CA ALA A 111 -1.01 3.08 38.55
C ALA A 111 -0.72 4.39 37.80
N GLY A 112 0.46 4.50 37.21
CA GLY A 112 0.86 5.62 36.37
C GLY A 112 0.79 5.28 34.91
N GLU A 113 0.87 6.29 34.05
CA GLU A 113 1.00 6.11 32.61
C GLU A 113 2.39 6.62 32.17
N ARG A 114 3.08 5.86 31.34
CA ARG A 114 4.33 6.30 30.74
C ARG A 114 4.25 6.24 29.20
N PRO A 115 4.90 7.15 28.49
CA PRO A 115 5.04 7.04 27.06
C PRO A 115 6.01 5.89 26.71
N VAL A 116 5.56 5.04 25.79
CA VAL A 116 6.35 3.91 25.25
C VAL A 116 6.33 4.00 23.75
N ASP A 117 7.42 3.63 23.09
CA ASP A 117 7.49 3.58 21.64
C ASP A 117 6.44 2.61 21.07
N THR A 118 5.66 3.08 20.10
CA THR A 118 4.70 2.23 19.43
C THR A 118 5.45 1.21 18.55
N PRO A 119 5.17 -0.08 18.70
CA PRO A 119 5.86 -1.10 17.93
C PRO A 119 5.54 -0.96 16.44
N TRP A 120 6.51 -1.33 15.61
CA TRP A 120 6.33 -1.42 14.19
C TRP A 120 5.61 -2.72 13.82
N MET A 121 4.51 -2.61 13.08
CA MET A 121 3.75 -3.74 12.57
C MET A 121 4.15 -4.01 11.12
N GLN A 122 4.39 -5.27 10.78
CA GLN A 122 4.71 -5.63 9.40
C GLN A 122 3.51 -5.40 8.50
N ALA A 123 3.71 -4.62 7.43
CA ALA A 123 2.68 -4.22 6.47
C ALA A 123 2.85 -4.86 5.09
N GLY A 124 4.00 -5.46 4.84
CA GLY A 124 4.27 -6.16 3.58
C GLY A 124 5.71 -6.58 3.40
N THR A 125 5.92 -7.39 2.38
CA THR A 125 7.24 -7.80 1.89
C THR A 125 7.21 -7.81 0.38
N GLY A 126 8.38 -7.68 -0.24
CA GLY A 126 8.46 -7.76 -1.70
C GLY A 126 9.89 -7.67 -2.19
N THR A 127 10.04 -7.65 -3.48
CA THR A 127 11.34 -7.52 -4.13
C THR A 127 11.30 -6.37 -5.12
N ILE A 128 12.31 -5.51 -5.06
CA ILE A 128 12.56 -4.50 -6.07
C ILE A 128 13.70 -4.96 -6.96
N ALA A 129 13.60 -4.70 -8.25
CA ALA A 129 14.59 -5.13 -9.21
C ALA A 129 14.71 -4.19 -10.39
N ARG A 130 15.85 -4.24 -11.04
CA ARG A 130 16.08 -3.70 -12.36
C ARG A 130 16.85 -4.73 -13.19
N ASP A 131 16.38 -5.01 -14.39
CA ASP A 131 17.00 -5.94 -15.30
C ASP A 131 18.07 -5.27 -16.19
N ILE A 132 18.74 -6.08 -17.01
CA ILE A 132 19.78 -5.64 -17.94
C ILE A 132 19.23 -4.75 -19.07
N GLU A 133 17.94 -4.84 -19.36
CA GLU A 133 17.27 -4.02 -20.36
C GLU A 133 16.80 -2.67 -19.78
N GLY A 134 17.12 -2.41 -18.50
CA GLY A 134 16.74 -1.18 -17.80
C GLY A 134 15.29 -1.15 -17.29
N ARG A 135 14.51 -2.22 -17.49
CA ARG A 135 13.16 -2.32 -16.93
C ARG A 135 13.23 -2.46 -15.43
N ALA A 136 12.52 -1.61 -14.73
CA ALA A 136 12.54 -1.58 -13.28
C ALA A 136 11.17 -1.93 -12.69
N SER A 137 11.18 -2.85 -11.72
CA SER A 137 10.06 -3.12 -10.83
C SER A 137 10.38 -2.54 -9.46
N LEU A 138 9.87 -1.33 -9.19
CA LEU A 138 10.15 -0.55 -7.98
C LEU A 138 8.91 -0.38 -7.10
N THR A 139 7.88 -1.17 -7.31
CA THR A 139 6.62 -1.09 -6.58
C THR A 139 6.46 -2.30 -5.67
N LEU A 140 6.17 -2.03 -4.41
CA LEU A 140 5.89 -3.02 -3.37
C LEU A 140 4.39 -3.00 -3.08
N ALA A 141 3.73 -4.15 -3.20
CA ALA A 141 2.37 -4.31 -2.72
C ALA A 141 2.38 -4.34 -1.18
N VAL A 142 1.52 -3.56 -0.55
CA VAL A 142 1.45 -3.43 0.90
C VAL A 142 0.01 -3.25 1.36
N GLU A 143 -0.24 -3.54 2.63
CA GLU A 143 -1.43 -3.11 3.36
C GLU A 143 -0.98 -2.18 4.47
N ALA A 144 -0.81 -0.90 4.13
CA ALA A 144 -0.21 0.08 5.01
C ALA A 144 -1.16 1.25 5.31
N PRO A 145 -2.24 1.05 6.10
CA PRO A 145 -3.14 2.14 6.51
C PRO A 145 -2.51 3.02 7.59
N TYR A 146 -1.20 3.05 7.69
CA TYR A 146 -0.44 3.71 8.74
C TYR A 146 0.05 5.09 8.32
N ARG A 147 0.17 6.02 9.29
CA ARG A 147 0.79 7.31 9.07
C ARG A 147 2.30 7.20 8.85
N TYR A 148 2.98 6.46 9.73
CA TYR A 148 4.42 6.25 9.64
C TYR A 148 4.70 4.91 9.00
N VAL A 149 5.52 4.91 7.96
CA VAL A 149 5.92 3.72 7.24
C VAL A 149 7.45 3.63 7.23
N LYS A 150 7.97 2.45 7.50
CA LYS A 150 9.39 2.12 7.46
C LYS A 150 9.61 1.05 6.40
N ILE A 151 10.57 1.28 5.52
CA ILE A 151 10.98 0.32 4.50
C ILE A 151 12.41 -0.12 4.83
N GLU A 152 12.62 -1.40 4.97
CA GLU A 152 13.93 -2.02 5.11
C GLU A 152 14.30 -2.70 3.80
N ILE A 153 15.47 -2.36 3.24
CA ILE A 153 16.00 -2.89 1.98
C ILE A 153 17.24 -3.71 2.28
N GLU A 154 17.22 -4.99 1.98
CA GLU A 154 18.36 -5.88 2.17
C GLU A 154 19.39 -5.66 1.06
N ASN A 155 20.53 -5.06 1.38
CA ASN A 155 21.58 -4.76 0.41
C ASN A 155 22.54 -5.94 0.18
N GLY A 156 22.68 -6.83 1.18
CA GLY A 156 23.70 -7.88 1.14
C GLY A 156 25.11 -7.27 1.04
N ASP A 157 25.90 -7.74 0.10
CA ASP A 157 27.26 -7.22 -0.17
C ASP A 157 27.29 -6.05 -1.17
N ASN A 158 26.14 -5.63 -1.67
CA ASN A 158 26.07 -4.57 -2.64
C ASN A 158 25.95 -3.19 -1.96
N PRO A 159 26.36 -2.11 -2.64
CA PRO A 159 26.17 -0.77 -2.14
C PRO A 159 24.67 -0.45 -1.96
N PRO A 160 24.33 0.40 -1.00
CA PRO A 160 22.96 0.85 -0.78
C PRO A 160 22.37 1.52 -2.03
N LEU A 161 21.06 1.40 -2.19
CA LEU A 161 20.32 2.15 -3.21
C LEU A 161 19.98 3.54 -2.65
N GLU A 162 20.28 4.58 -3.41
CA GLU A 162 19.91 5.94 -3.05
C GLU A 162 18.44 6.18 -3.41
N LEU A 163 17.62 6.50 -2.42
CA LEU A 163 16.22 6.84 -2.58
C LEU A 163 16.04 8.35 -2.66
N ALA A 164 15.42 8.83 -3.74
CA ALA A 164 15.01 10.23 -3.87
C ALA A 164 13.64 10.49 -3.23
N ALA A 165 12.71 9.52 -3.35
CA ALA A 165 11.38 9.63 -2.79
C ALA A 165 10.74 8.23 -2.64
N VAL A 166 9.65 8.19 -1.86
CA VAL A 166 8.72 7.07 -1.81
C VAL A 166 7.32 7.60 -2.08
N GLU A 167 6.63 6.96 -3.00
CA GLU A 167 5.26 7.32 -3.36
C GLU A 167 4.29 6.28 -2.80
N GLY A 168 3.34 6.72 -1.99
CA GLY A 168 2.21 5.90 -1.57
C GLY A 168 1.10 5.93 -2.61
N LEU A 169 0.65 4.76 -3.06
CA LEU A 169 -0.44 4.61 -4.01
C LEU A 169 -1.67 4.06 -3.31
N TYR A 170 -2.82 4.67 -3.55
CA TYR A 170 -4.09 4.20 -3.01
C TYR A 170 -5.25 4.53 -3.95
N HIS A 171 -6.36 3.81 -3.82
CA HIS A 171 -7.57 4.09 -4.56
C HIS A 171 -8.50 4.98 -3.73
N ALA A 172 -8.99 6.06 -4.35
CA ALA A 172 -9.97 6.91 -3.71
C ALA A 172 -11.25 6.13 -3.41
N LYS A 173 -11.75 6.29 -2.19
CA LYS A 173 -13.07 5.81 -1.81
C LYS A 173 -14.01 7.01 -1.76
N TYR A 174 -15.11 6.95 -2.49
CA TYR A 174 -16.12 7.99 -2.52
C TYR A 174 -17.38 7.49 -1.79
N ALA A 175 -17.92 8.32 -0.90
CA ALA A 175 -19.25 8.13 -0.39
C ALA A 175 -20.21 8.98 -1.25
N VAL A 176 -21.22 8.35 -1.81
CA VAL A 176 -22.27 9.04 -2.58
C VAL A 176 -23.50 9.15 -1.66
N PHE A 177 -23.91 10.38 -1.38
CA PHE A 177 -25.12 10.66 -0.62
C PHE A 177 -26.19 11.13 -1.59
N GLN A 178 -27.39 10.59 -1.46
CA GLN A 178 -28.56 11.15 -2.12
C GLN A 178 -29.08 12.26 -1.20
N PRO A 179 -29.16 13.53 -1.67
CA PRO A 179 -29.76 14.58 -0.87
C PRO A 179 -31.24 14.24 -0.63
N ALA A 180 -31.71 14.48 0.58
CA ALA A 180 -33.10 14.30 0.96
C ALA A 180 -34.00 15.36 0.30
#